data_c6e381ede41f358ad4d583939e0b1299
#
_entry.id   c6e381ede41f358ad4d583939e0b1299
#
_cell.length_a   1.000
_cell.length_b   1.000
_cell.length_c   1.000
_cell.angle_alpha   90.00
_cell.angle_beta   90.00
_cell.angle_gamma   90.00
#
_symmetry.space_group_name_H-M   'P 1'
#
loop_
_entity.id
_entity.type
_entity.pdbx_description
1 polymer ?
#
loop_
_entity_poly.entity_id
_entity_poly.type
_entity_poly.pdbx_seq_one_letter_code
_entity_poly.pdbx_strand_id
1 'polypeptide(L)'
;MSQIDPFLREVIRYAFDAIADNMALTLMRTSHSGIVRDSLDFSTALSDATGQTIAQGVCTPMHLGCFHDAVSKVIKDYEGKIYPEDVFIFNDPFVAAGQHLPDIYITTPIFHKGQVVAWATALAHHSDVGGIVAGS
;
A
#
# COMPACT_ATOMS: atom_id res chain seq x y z
N MET A 1 26.11 -5.75 -15.03
CA MET A 1 24.92 -4.90 -14.79
C MET A 1 25.15 -3.58 -15.52
N SER A 2 24.32 -3.26 -16.52
CA SER A 2 24.37 -1.94 -17.17
C SER A 2 24.00 -0.89 -16.13
N GLN A 3 24.85 0.10 -15.91
CA GLN A 3 24.50 1.25 -15.07
C GLN A 3 23.34 1.98 -15.75
N ILE A 4 22.22 2.09 -15.02
CA ILE A 4 21.10 2.93 -15.46
C ILE A 4 21.60 4.38 -15.47
N ASP A 5 21.28 5.12 -16.53
CA ASP A 5 21.57 6.55 -16.62
C ASP A 5 21.02 7.27 -15.36
N PRO A 6 21.85 8.03 -14.65
CA PRO A 6 21.41 8.76 -13.45
C PRO A 6 20.21 9.67 -13.70
N PHE A 7 20.12 10.31 -14.86
CA PHE A 7 18.97 11.14 -15.22
C PHE A 7 17.70 10.30 -15.36
N LEU A 8 17.76 9.16 -16.06
CA LEU A 8 16.63 8.26 -16.21
C LEU A 8 16.18 7.71 -14.85
N ARG A 9 17.11 7.40 -13.95
CA ARG A 9 16.77 6.95 -12.59
C ARG A 9 15.97 8.00 -11.83
N GLU A 10 16.35 9.28 -11.90
CA GLU A 10 15.60 10.35 -11.24
C GLU A 10 14.21 10.56 -11.87
N VAL A 11 14.09 10.49 -13.18
CA VAL A 11 12.79 10.57 -13.86
C VAL A 11 11.87 9.44 -13.39
N ILE A 12 12.37 8.21 -13.28
CA ILE A 12 11.59 7.07 -12.80
C ILE A 12 11.19 7.26 -11.32
N ARG A 13 12.11 7.74 -10.47
CA ARG A 13 11.82 8.02 -9.06
C ARG A 13 10.67 9.01 -8.90
N TYR A 14 10.75 10.15 -9.58
CA TYR A 14 9.66 11.15 -9.56
C TYR A 14 8.35 10.61 -10.13
N ALA A 15 8.40 9.73 -11.13
CA ALA A 15 7.20 9.10 -11.65
C ALA A 15 6.54 8.17 -10.60
N PHE A 16 7.32 7.42 -9.83
CA PHE A 16 6.79 6.59 -8.74
C PHE A 16 6.18 7.43 -7.63
N ASP A 17 6.86 8.51 -7.22
CA ASP A 17 6.32 9.46 -6.23
C ASP A 17 4.97 10.03 -6.71
N ALA A 18 4.89 10.48 -7.97
CA ALA A 18 3.66 11.01 -8.56
C ALA A 18 2.53 9.97 -8.64
N ILE A 19 2.84 8.69 -8.89
CA ILE A 19 1.85 7.61 -8.89
C ILE A 19 1.31 7.41 -7.46
N ALA A 20 2.19 7.32 -6.46
CA ALA A 20 1.78 7.15 -5.07
C ALA A 20 0.92 8.33 -4.58
N ASP A 21 1.27 9.56 -4.94
CA ASP A 21 0.47 10.76 -4.63
C ASP A 21 -0.90 10.74 -5.34
N ASN A 22 -0.96 10.31 -6.58
CA ASN A 22 -2.23 10.17 -7.30
C ASN A 22 -3.13 9.10 -6.69
N MET A 23 -2.57 7.98 -6.19
CA MET A 23 -3.31 6.99 -5.42
C MET A 23 -3.91 7.64 -4.16
N ALA A 24 -3.11 8.40 -3.41
CA ALA A 24 -3.54 9.12 -2.20
C ALA A 24 -4.68 10.11 -2.51
N LEU A 25 -4.53 10.94 -3.53
CA LEU A 25 -5.54 11.90 -3.95
C LEU A 25 -6.84 11.22 -4.40
N THR A 26 -6.73 10.08 -5.09
CA THR A 26 -7.89 9.32 -5.54
C THR A 26 -8.64 8.77 -4.33
N LEU A 27 -7.95 8.14 -3.39
CA LEU A 27 -8.55 7.60 -2.17
C LEU A 27 -9.26 8.71 -1.37
N MET A 28 -8.60 9.84 -1.15
CA MET A 28 -9.17 11.00 -0.45
C MET A 28 -10.45 11.51 -1.14
N ARG A 29 -10.41 11.68 -2.45
CA ARG A 29 -11.54 12.28 -3.22
C ARG A 29 -12.73 11.34 -3.36
N THR A 30 -12.51 10.04 -3.36
CA THR A 30 -13.58 9.03 -3.51
C THR A 30 -14.12 8.52 -2.19
N SER A 31 -13.44 8.80 -1.08
CA SER A 31 -13.88 8.36 0.24
C SER A 31 -15.11 9.13 0.74
N HIS A 32 -16.05 8.40 1.31
CA HIS A 32 -17.18 8.95 2.06
C HIS A 32 -16.87 9.10 3.56
N SER A 33 -15.80 8.49 4.05
CA SER A 33 -15.37 8.58 5.45
C SER A 33 -14.71 9.92 5.75
N GLY A 34 -15.17 10.63 6.77
CA GLY A 34 -14.51 11.85 7.25
C GLY A 34 -13.11 11.57 7.83
N ILE A 35 -12.86 10.36 8.36
CA ILE A 35 -11.54 9.95 8.85
C ILE A 35 -10.54 9.96 7.69
N VAL A 36 -10.90 9.38 6.57
CA VAL A 36 -10.03 9.34 5.37
C VAL A 36 -9.98 10.70 4.67
N ARG A 37 -11.15 11.31 4.39
CA ARG A 37 -11.22 12.51 3.56
C ARG A 37 -10.76 13.79 4.28
N ASP A 38 -11.12 13.95 5.56
CA ASP A 38 -10.94 15.21 6.29
C ASP A 38 -9.77 15.12 7.28
N SER A 39 -9.58 13.98 7.95
CA SER A 39 -8.43 13.75 8.84
C SER A 39 -7.21 13.17 8.13
N LEU A 40 -7.34 12.74 6.88
CA LEU A 40 -6.30 12.13 6.05
C LEU A 40 -5.66 10.89 6.69
N ASP A 41 -6.46 10.13 7.44
CA ASP A 41 -5.99 8.93 8.12
C ASP A 41 -5.97 7.73 7.17
N PHE A 42 -5.04 7.79 6.27
CA PHE A 42 -4.75 6.77 5.27
C PHE A 42 -3.32 6.94 4.75
N SER A 43 -2.85 5.95 4.01
CA SER A 43 -1.54 5.99 3.34
C SER A 43 -1.57 5.16 2.07
N THR A 44 -0.70 5.51 1.12
CA THR A 44 -0.51 4.78 -0.13
C THR A 44 0.97 4.55 -0.38
N ALA A 45 1.31 3.42 -0.99
CA ALA A 45 2.69 3.11 -1.32
C ALA A 45 2.80 2.26 -2.58
N LEU A 46 3.95 2.35 -3.22
CA LEU A 46 4.43 1.39 -4.20
C LEU A 46 5.60 0.61 -3.60
N SER A 47 5.62 -0.69 -3.81
CA SER A 47 6.73 -1.54 -3.44
C SER A 47 7.28 -2.27 -4.66
N ASP A 48 8.55 -2.65 -4.64
CA ASP A 48 9.14 -3.49 -5.66
C ASP A 48 8.62 -4.94 -5.58
N ALA A 49 9.09 -5.81 -6.47
CA ALA A 49 8.67 -7.21 -6.51
C ALA A 49 8.97 -7.99 -5.22
N THR A 50 9.89 -7.52 -4.38
CA THR A 50 10.28 -8.14 -3.11
C THR A 50 9.54 -7.56 -1.90
N GLY A 51 8.68 -6.57 -2.11
CA GLY A 51 7.94 -5.88 -1.06
C GLY A 51 8.67 -4.69 -0.44
N GLN A 52 9.86 -4.30 -0.95
CA GLN A 52 10.54 -3.10 -0.48
C GLN A 52 9.79 -1.85 -0.97
N THR A 53 9.44 -0.96 -0.06
CA THR A 53 8.78 0.30 -0.41
C THR A 53 9.71 1.19 -1.23
N ILE A 54 9.28 1.57 -2.43
CA ILE A 54 10.05 2.40 -3.38
C ILE A 54 9.48 3.81 -3.54
N ALA A 55 8.19 4.00 -3.24
CA ALA A 55 7.55 5.31 -3.18
C ALA A 55 6.38 5.28 -2.21
N GLN A 56 6.09 6.41 -1.60
CA GLN A 56 5.00 6.58 -0.66
C GLN A 56 4.31 7.92 -0.92
N GLY A 57 2.99 7.90 -1.05
CA GLY A 57 2.18 9.10 -1.26
C GLY A 57 2.03 9.93 0.01
N VAL A 58 1.41 11.09 -0.14
CA VAL A 58 1.02 11.94 1.01
C VAL A 58 0.21 11.09 2.00
N CYS A 59 0.69 10.98 3.24
CA CYS A 59 0.16 10.01 4.18
C CYS A 59 0.35 10.45 5.64
N THR A 60 -0.35 9.74 6.53
CA THR A 60 -0.14 9.84 7.97
C THR A 60 1.24 9.28 8.34
N PRO A 61 2.10 10.06 9.03
CA PRO A 61 3.47 9.62 9.34
C PRO A 61 3.57 8.33 10.16
N MET A 62 2.55 7.99 10.94
CA MET A 62 2.54 6.77 11.76
C MET A 62 2.48 5.48 10.92
N HIS A 63 2.11 5.56 9.64
CA HIS A 63 2.11 4.41 8.74
C HIS A 63 3.46 4.20 8.01
N LEU A 64 4.46 5.04 8.31
CA LEU A 64 5.81 4.87 7.72
C LEU A 64 6.43 3.54 8.16
N GLY A 65 6.89 2.78 7.20
CA GLY A 65 7.56 1.49 7.43
C GLY A 65 6.66 0.25 7.49
N CYS A 66 5.35 0.39 7.69
CA CYS A 66 4.46 -0.77 7.79
C CYS A 66 4.22 -1.49 6.43
N PHE A 67 4.36 -0.80 5.31
CA PHE A 67 4.07 -1.38 3.99
C PHE A 67 5.00 -2.53 3.61
N HIS A 68 6.28 -2.45 3.99
CA HIS A 68 7.22 -3.52 3.70
C HIS A 68 6.80 -4.85 4.35
N ASP A 69 6.48 -4.82 5.63
CA ASP A 69 6.08 -6.02 6.37
C ASP A 69 4.75 -6.56 5.84
N ALA A 70 3.79 -5.67 5.58
CA ALA A 70 2.49 -6.01 5.02
C ALA A 70 2.61 -6.74 3.67
N VAL A 71 3.33 -6.16 2.71
CA VAL A 71 3.52 -6.75 1.38
C VAL A 71 4.36 -8.02 1.44
N SER A 72 5.43 -8.04 2.25
CA SER A 72 6.27 -9.22 2.44
C SER A 72 5.48 -10.40 3.00
N LYS A 73 4.53 -10.14 3.89
CA LYS A 73 3.63 -11.17 4.43
C LYS A 73 2.74 -11.76 3.35
N VAL A 74 2.15 -10.93 2.48
CA VAL A 74 1.34 -11.41 1.35
C VAL A 74 2.20 -12.26 0.40
N ILE A 75 3.39 -11.79 0.04
CA ILE A 75 4.31 -12.53 -0.84
C ILE A 75 4.61 -13.92 -0.25
N LYS A 76 4.89 -13.97 1.05
CA LYS A 76 5.23 -15.23 1.75
C LYS A 76 4.05 -16.19 1.83
N ASP A 77 2.88 -15.70 2.23
CA ASP A 77 1.70 -16.56 2.48
C ASP A 77 1.08 -17.09 1.20
N TYR A 78 1.22 -16.33 0.12
CA TYR A 78 0.65 -16.68 -1.19
C TYR A 78 1.71 -17.04 -2.23
N GLU A 79 2.91 -17.46 -1.79
CA GLU A 79 3.98 -17.88 -2.70
C GLU A 79 3.48 -18.91 -3.73
N GLY A 80 3.71 -18.64 -5.01
CA GLY A 80 3.23 -19.47 -6.12
C GLY A 80 1.71 -19.43 -6.39
N LYS A 81 0.97 -18.58 -5.68
CA LYS A 81 -0.49 -18.43 -5.81
C LYS A 81 -0.91 -16.96 -6.00
N ILE A 82 -0.06 -16.15 -6.57
CA ILE A 82 -0.32 -14.74 -6.86
C ILE A 82 -0.57 -14.62 -8.36
N TYR A 83 -1.73 -14.11 -8.74
CA TYR A 83 -2.18 -14.02 -10.12
C TYR A 83 -2.47 -12.57 -10.52
N PRO A 84 -2.48 -12.25 -11.84
CA PRO A 84 -2.98 -10.96 -12.32
C PRO A 84 -4.40 -10.70 -11.80
N GLU A 85 -4.67 -9.43 -11.43
CA GLU A 85 -5.96 -8.97 -10.92
C GLU A 85 -6.30 -9.41 -9.48
N ASP A 86 -5.42 -10.13 -8.79
CA ASP A 86 -5.61 -10.42 -7.37
C ASP A 86 -5.64 -9.12 -6.54
N VAL A 87 -6.51 -9.13 -5.54
CA VAL A 87 -6.61 -8.07 -4.52
C VAL A 87 -6.57 -8.73 -3.15
N PHE A 88 -5.56 -8.40 -2.36
CA PHE A 88 -5.41 -8.88 -0.99
C PHE A 88 -5.93 -7.82 -0.03
N ILE A 89 -6.79 -8.22 0.89
CA ILE A 89 -7.34 -7.37 1.95
C ILE A 89 -7.06 -8.00 3.31
N PHE A 90 -6.55 -7.21 4.23
CA PHE A 90 -6.21 -7.67 5.58
C PHE A 90 -6.11 -6.49 6.55
N ASN A 91 -6.21 -6.77 7.86
CA ASN A 91 -6.13 -5.78 8.93
C ASN A 91 -5.55 -6.36 10.23
N ASP A 92 -4.84 -7.49 10.17
CA ASP A 92 -4.24 -8.11 11.35
C ASP A 92 -3.02 -7.29 11.83
N PRO A 93 -3.07 -6.64 13.00
CA PRO A 93 -1.99 -5.79 13.48
C PRO A 93 -0.75 -6.58 13.93
N PHE A 94 -0.89 -7.88 14.22
CA PHE A 94 0.22 -8.70 14.69
C PHE A 94 0.99 -9.38 13.57
N VAL A 95 0.33 -9.62 12.46
CA VAL A 95 0.87 -10.43 11.35
C VAL A 95 1.28 -9.56 10.16
N ALA A 96 0.60 -8.45 9.95
CA ALA A 96 0.77 -7.62 8.77
C ALA A 96 1.19 -6.18 9.08
N ALA A 97 1.79 -5.95 10.25
CA ALA A 97 2.28 -4.63 10.69
C ALA A 97 1.22 -3.52 10.71
N GLY A 98 -0.06 -3.85 10.81
CA GLY A 98 -1.13 -2.91 11.12
C GLY A 98 -0.93 -2.35 12.54
N GLN A 99 -1.43 -1.15 12.79
CA GLN A 99 -1.34 -0.58 14.13
C GLN A 99 -2.50 -1.03 15.01
N HIS A 100 -3.69 -1.12 14.43
CA HIS A 100 -4.90 -1.62 15.06
C HIS A 100 -5.91 -2.13 14.00
N LEU A 101 -6.95 -2.83 14.44
CA LEU A 101 -7.91 -3.49 13.55
C LEU A 101 -8.63 -2.56 12.55
N PRO A 102 -8.90 -1.27 12.84
CA PRO A 102 -9.48 -0.35 11.85
C PRO A 102 -8.57 -0.01 10.68
N ASP A 103 -7.27 -0.26 10.76
CA ASP A 103 -6.33 -0.07 9.65
C ASP A 103 -6.45 -1.21 8.65
N ILE A 104 -7.21 -1.00 7.59
CA ILE A 104 -7.42 -2.02 6.56
C ILE A 104 -6.49 -1.74 5.39
N TYR A 105 -5.70 -2.76 5.06
CA TYR A 105 -4.83 -2.78 3.89
C TYR A 105 -5.55 -3.38 2.70
N ILE A 106 -5.32 -2.77 1.54
CA ILE A 106 -5.63 -3.34 0.23
C ILE A 106 -4.34 -3.30 -0.58
N THR A 107 -3.86 -4.45 -1.06
CA THR A 107 -2.67 -4.53 -1.90
C THR A 107 -2.92 -5.36 -3.14
N THR A 108 -2.34 -4.92 -4.26
CA THR A 108 -2.48 -5.58 -5.56
C THR A 108 -1.10 -5.77 -6.21
N PRO A 109 -0.83 -6.94 -6.81
CA PRO A 109 0.38 -7.15 -7.60
C PRO A 109 0.31 -6.45 -8.95
N ILE A 110 1.40 -5.87 -9.38
CA ILE A 110 1.57 -5.30 -10.71
C ILE A 110 2.40 -6.26 -11.54
N PHE A 111 1.81 -6.78 -12.61
CA PHE A 111 2.45 -7.75 -13.49
C PHE A 111 3.02 -7.10 -14.75
N HIS A 112 4.20 -7.57 -15.17
CA HIS A 112 4.77 -7.32 -16.49
C HIS A 112 5.33 -8.61 -17.06
N LYS A 113 4.90 -8.96 -18.26
CA LYS A 113 5.33 -10.21 -18.95
C LYS A 113 5.21 -11.48 -18.09
N GLY A 114 4.10 -11.58 -17.33
CA GLY A 114 3.81 -12.75 -16.49
C GLY A 114 4.57 -12.82 -15.16
N GLN A 115 5.29 -11.77 -14.78
CA GLN A 115 6.01 -11.69 -13.51
C GLN A 115 5.52 -10.49 -12.70
N VAL A 116 5.45 -10.63 -11.37
CA VAL A 116 5.21 -9.51 -10.48
C VAL A 116 6.43 -8.60 -10.50
N VAL A 117 6.25 -7.33 -10.86
CA VAL A 117 7.32 -6.33 -10.91
C VAL A 117 7.20 -5.29 -9.81
N ALA A 118 6.01 -5.11 -9.25
CA ALA A 118 5.75 -4.15 -8.18
C ALA A 118 4.45 -4.50 -7.46
N TRP A 119 4.17 -3.77 -6.38
CA TRP A 119 2.93 -3.83 -5.62
C TRP A 119 2.40 -2.42 -5.42
N ALA A 120 1.08 -2.26 -5.54
CA ALA A 120 0.39 -1.05 -5.15
C ALA A 120 -0.42 -1.33 -3.88
N THR A 121 -0.21 -0.53 -2.84
CA THR A 121 -0.85 -0.74 -1.54
C THR A 121 -1.50 0.55 -1.05
N ALA A 122 -2.70 0.43 -0.53
CA ALA A 122 -3.38 1.46 0.23
C ALA A 122 -3.72 0.92 1.63
N LEU A 123 -3.57 1.77 2.62
CA LEU A 123 -4.04 1.57 3.99
C LEU A 123 -5.03 2.68 4.31
N ALA A 124 -6.16 2.37 4.91
CA ALA A 124 -7.11 3.38 5.35
C ALA A 124 -7.75 2.99 6.69
N HIS A 125 -7.77 3.94 7.61
CA HIS A 125 -8.49 3.78 8.87
C HIS A 125 -10.00 3.83 8.60
N HIS A 126 -10.69 2.76 8.94
CA HIS A 126 -12.14 2.68 8.81
C HIS A 126 -12.86 3.20 10.05
N SER A 127 -14.07 3.73 9.82
CA SER A 127 -15.04 3.86 10.91
C SER A 127 -15.40 2.46 11.41
N ASP A 128 -16.05 2.38 12.57
CA ASP A 128 -16.50 1.10 13.14
C ASP A 128 -17.21 0.24 12.07
N VAL A 129 -16.72 -0.99 11.91
CA VAL A 129 -17.24 -1.97 10.93
C VAL A 129 -18.11 -3.05 11.59
N GLY A 130 -18.54 -2.85 12.84
CA GLY A 130 -19.47 -3.71 13.54
C GLY A 130 -18.82 -4.74 14.47
N GLY A 131 -17.84 -4.34 15.26
CA GLY A 131 -17.27 -5.14 16.34
C GLY A 131 -18.18 -5.24 17.57
N ILE A 132 -17.79 -6.06 18.56
CA ILE A 132 -18.52 -6.23 19.83
C ILE A 132 -18.50 -4.94 20.66
N VAL A 133 -17.42 -4.17 20.54
CA VAL A 133 -17.23 -2.87 21.18
C VAL A 133 -16.84 -1.82 20.13
N ALA A 134 -17.23 -0.58 20.39
CA ALA A 134 -16.84 0.54 19.55
C ALA A 134 -15.34 0.84 19.73
N GLY A 135 -14.71 1.26 18.64
CA GLY A 135 -13.32 1.68 18.64
C GLY A 135 -12.35 0.59 18.23
N SER A 136 -11.10 0.79 18.54
CA SER A 136 -9.96 0.02 18.05
C SER A 136 -9.22 -0.70 19.17
#